data_62da853b6f7b5149f2c81f0e33bee8ab
#
_entry.id   62da853b6f7b5149f2c81f0e33bee8ab
#
_cell.length_a   1.000
_cell.length_b   1.000
_cell.length_c   1.000
_cell.angle_alpha   90.00
_cell.angle_beta   90.00
_cell.angle_gamma   90.00
#
_symmetry.space_group_name_H-M   'P 1'
#
loop_
_entity.id
_entity.type
_entity.pdbx_description
1 polymer ?
#
loop_
_entity_poly.entity_id
_entity_poly.type
_entity_poly.pdbx_seq_one_letter_code
_entity_poly.pdbx_strand_id
1 'polypeptide(L)'
;MLATPENEVLASNEAFYEAFNSRDVGAMERLWAERAPVVCLHPGSAALHGRSQVIRSWESILSSDGAPRVSIEGSRVVMLGETAMVLCYERVTDPETGSGAVLAATNVFVREAGEWRLVHHHASAIGRIVTDTKNNAHRTLN
;
A
#
# COMPACT_ATOMS: atom_id res chain seq x y z
N MET A 1 1.31 26.44 7.71
CA MET A 1 0.01 25.82 7.53
C MET A 1 0.01 24.43 8.14
N LEU A 2 -1.03 24.10 8.86
CA LEU A 2 -1.12 22.80 9.51
C LEU A 2 -1.62 21.75 8.51
N ALA A 3 -1.05 20.57 8.57
CA ALA A 3 -1.52 19.48 7.74
C ALA A 3 -2.86 18.98 8.26
N THR A 4 -3.75 18.60 7.35
CA THR A 4 -5.02 17.99 7.74
C THR A 4 -4.76 16.52 8.05
N PRO A 5 -5.63 15.88 8.84
CA PRO A 5 -5.49 14.43 9.07
C PRO A 5 -5.47 13.63 7.77
N GLU A 6 -6.28 14.03 6.79
CA GLU A 6 -6.28 13.35 5.49
C GLU A 6 -4.92 13.44 4.82
N ASN A 7 -4.32 14.64 4.83
CA ASN A 7 -3.00 14.82 4.22
C ASN A 7 -1.93 14.05 4.97
N GLU A 8 -2.05 13.95 6.28
CA GLU A 8 -1.11 13.14 7.07
C GLU A 8 -1.19 11.66 6.70
N VAL A 9 -2.42 11.17 6.52
CA VAL A 9 -2.62 9.78 6.12
C VAL A 9 -2.05 9.54 4.72
N LEU A 10 -2.31 10.47 3.79
CA LEU A 10 -1.76 10.34 2.43
C LEU A 10 -0.24 10.35 2.46
N ALA A 11 0.37 11.17 3.32
CA ALA A 11 1.82 11.19 3.45
C ALA A 11 2.35 9.86 3.96
N SER A 12 1.65 9.25 4.93
CA SER A 12 2.04 7.92 5.43
C SER A 12 1.90 6.86 4.36
N ASN A 13 0.86 6.97 3.53
CA ASN A 13 0.66 6.04 2.42
C ASN A 13 1.80 6.17 1.41
N GLU A 14 2.19 7.39 1.09
CA GLU A 14 3.32 7.61 0.18
C GLU A 14 4.62 7.08 0.77
N ALA A 15 4.82 7.27 2.07
CA ALA A 15 6.02 6.78 2.73
C ALA A 15 6.12 5.25 2.65
N PHE A 16 4.99 4.56 2.68
CA PHE A 16 4.96 3.12 2.53
C PHE A 16 5.51 2.70 1.15
N TYR A 17 5.06 3.35 0.08
CA TYR A 17 5.53 3.02 -1.26
C TYR A 17 6.95 3.49 -1.49
N GLU A 18 7.35 4.57 -0.85
CA GLU A 18 8.73 5.02 -0.93
C GLU A 18 9.67 4.03 -0.24
N ALA A 19 9.30 3.51 0.92
CA ALA A 19 10.08 2.47 1.59
C ALA A 19 10.17 1.23 0.72
N PHE A 20 9.10 0.90 0.02
CA PHE A 20 9.08 -0.22 -0.91
C PHE A 20 10.12 0.00 -2.01
N ASN A 21 10.06 1.15 -2.68
CA ASN A 21 10.91 1.43 -3.83
C ASN A 21 12.38 1.61 -3.46
N SER A 22 12.64 2.16 -2.28
CA SER A 22 14.02 2.33 -1.82
C SER A 22 14.56 1.08 -1.15
N ARG A 23 13.72 0.06 -0.99
CA ARG A 23 14.09 -1.20 -0.34
C ARG A 23 14.61 -0.98 1.06
N ASP A 24 14.00 -0.04 1.75
CA ASP A 24 14.42 0.35 3.10
C ASP A 24 13.62 -0.44 4.11
N VAL A 25 14.19 -1.55 4.58
CA VAL A 25 13.53 -2.43 5.52
C VAL A 25 13.22 -1.71 6.82
N GLY A 26 14.15 -0.90 7.31
CA GLY A 26 13.93 -0.16 8.54
C GLY A 26 12.78 0.83 8.44
N ALA A 27 12.70 1.54 7.31
CA ALA A 27 11.60 2.47 7.09
C ALA A 27 10.27 1.72 7.01
N MET A 28 10.27 0.58 6.31
CA MET A 28 9.06 -0.24 6.20
C MET A 28 8.61 -0.71 7.58
N GLU A 29 9.54 -1.16 8.38
CA GLU A 29 9.22 -1.66 9.72
C GLU A 29 8.61 -0.57 10.59
N ARG A 30 9.11 0.64 10.51
CA ARG A 30 8.60 1.74 11.32
C ARG A 30 7.20 2.19 10.93
N LEU A 31 6.78 1.87 9.74
CA LEU A 31 5.44 2.26 9.27
C LEU A 31 4.33 1.40 9.83
N TRP A 32 4.63 0.18 10.24
CA TRP A 32 3.63 -0.74 10.76
C TRP A 32 3.40 -0.53 12.24
N ALA A 33 2.15 -0.70 12.66
CA ALA A 33 1.76 -0.51 14.05
C ALA A 33 2.47 -1.50 14.95
N GLU A 34 2.78 -1.07 16.17
CA GLU A 34 3.43 -1.91 17.14
C GLU A 34 2.45 -2.54 18.13
N ARG A 35 1.39 -1.83 18.43
CA ARG A 35 0.42 -2.29 19.44
C ARG A 35 -0.83 -2.87 18.83
N ALA A 36 -1.34 -2.23 17.79
CA ALA A 36 -2.54 -2.69 17.13
C ALA A 36 -2.24 -3.97 16.35
N PRO A 37 -3.19 -4.88 16.23
CA PRO A 37 -3.00 -6.07 15.39
C PRO A 37 -2.80 -5.67 13.94
N VAL A 38 -1.93 -6.36 13.23
CA VAL A 38 -1.66 -6.09 11.83
C VAL A 38 -1.89 -7.33 10.99
N VAL A 39 -2.36 -7.11 9.76
CA VAL A 39 -2.61 -8.18 8.79
C VAL A 39 -2.18 -7.68 7.43
N CYS A 40 -1.51 -8.53 6.66
CA CYS A 40 -1.05 -8.16 5.33
C CYS A 40 -1.35 -9.29 4.35
N LEU A 41 -1.88 -8.93 3.18
CA LEU A 41 -2.06 -9.86 2.08
C LEU A 41 -1.31 -9.33 0.88
N HIS A 42 -0.22 -10.00 0.53
CA HIS A 42 0.47 -9.71 -0.71
C HIS A 42 -0.31 -10.31 -1.87
N PRO A 43 -0.14 -9.78 -3.09
CA PRO A 43 -0.90 -10.30 -4.23
C PRO A 43 -0.75 -11.79 -4.38
N GLY A 44 -1.87 -12.48 -4.46
CA GLY A 44 -1.90 -13.92 -4.66
C GLY A 44 -1.51 -14.75 -3.47
N SER A 45 -1.34 -14.17 -2.30
CA SER A 45 -0.91 -14.95 -1.15
C SER A 45 -1.94 -14.95 -0.03
N ALA A 46 -1.77 -15.87 0.89
CA ALA A 46 -2.63 -15.97 2.05
C ALA A 46 -2.33 -14.85 3.03
N ALA A 47 -3.25 -14.59 3.93
CA ALA A 47 -3.09 -13.54 4.91
C ALA A 47 -1.95 -13.86 5.87
N LEU A 48 -1.16 -12.83 6.18
CA LEU A 48 -0.12 -12.89 7.19
C LEU A 48 -0.62 -12.14 8.41
N HIS A 49 -0.50 -12.75 9.56
CA HIS A 49 -1.04 -12.21 10.79
C HIS A 49 0.07 -11.89 11.77
N GLY A 50 0.00 -10.69 12.33
CA GLY A 50 0.92 -10.26 13.37
C GLY A 50 2.17 -9.60 12.81
N ARG A 51 2.69 -8.68 13.60
CA ARG A 51 3.81 -7.85 13.19
C ARG A 51 5.03 -8.65 12.75
N SER A 52 5.36 -9.69 13.50
CA SER A 52 6.53 -10.50 13.21
C SER A 52 6.47 -11.13 11.83
N GLN A 53 5.34 -11.76 11.51
CA GLN A 53 5.15 -12.36 10.18
C GLN A 53 5.16 -11.33 9.08
N VAL A 54 4.47 -10.21 9.32
CA VAL A 54 4.36 -9.17 8.31
C VAL A 54 5.72 -8.54 8.01
N ILE A 55 6.47 -8.20 9.04
CA ILE A 55 7.79 -7.58 8.84
C ILE A 55 8.75 -8.56 8.16
N ARG A 56 8.74 -9.83 8.55
CA ARG A 56 9.60 -10.81 7.89
C ARG A 56 9.29 -10.94 6.41
N SER A 57 8.01 -10.86 6.04
CA SER A 57 7.64 -10.94 4.65
C SER A 57 8.17 -9.72 3.87
N TRP A 58 8.11 -8.55 4.47
CA TRP A 58 8.65 -7.35 3.82
C TRP A 58 10.17 -7.41 3.70
N GLU A 59 10.85 -7.92 4.73
CA GLU A 59 12.28 -8.13 4.64
C GLU A 59 12.64 -9.02 3.46
N SER A 60 11.90 -10.08 3.30
CA SER A 60 12.13 -11.01 2.20
C SER A 60 11.91 -10.35 0.84
N ILE A 61 10.83 -9.61 0.70
CA ILE A 61 10.51 -8.94 -0.56
C ILE A 61 11.55 -7.87 -0.87
N LEU A 62 11.89 -7.03 0.11
CA LEU A 62 12.75 -5.89 -0.14
C LEU A 62 14.21 -6.27 -0.33
N SER A 63 14.63 -7.43 0.18
CA SER A 63 15.99 -7.88 -0.04
C SER A 63 16.14 -8.75 -1.27
N SER A 64 15.05 -9.01 -1.97
CA SER A 64 15.09 -9.80 -3.19
C SER A 64 15.63 -8.96 -4.35
N ASP A 65 16.49 -9.54 -5.18
CA ASP A 65 17.07 -8.86 -6.32
C ASP A 65 16.02 -8.50 -7.36
N GLY A 66 14.94 -9.25 -7.41
CA GLY A 66 13.91 -9.04 -8.40
C GLY A 66 12.72 -8.21 -7.93
N ALA A 67 12.89 -7.48 -6.84
CA ALA A 67 11.77 -6.69 -6.34
C ALA A 67 11.33 -5.65 -7.37
N PRO A 68 10.04 -5.57 -7.65
CA PRO A 68 9.55 -4.64 -8.65
C PRO A 68 9.56 -3.21 -8.13
N ARG A 69 9.29 -2.27 -9.02
CA ARG A 69 9.03 -0.90 -8.65
C ARG A 69 7.53 -0.66 -8.66
N VAL A 70 7.08 0.19 -7.77
CA VAL A 70 5.66 0.48 -7.62
C VAL A 70 5.44 1.98 -7.68
N SER A 71 4.52 2.42 -8.51
CA SER A 71 4.02 3.78 -8.44
C SER A 71 2.53 3.73 -8.16
N ILE A 72 2.00 4.75 -7.51
CA ILE A 72 0.59 4.74 -7.15
C ILE A 72 -0.14 5.89 -7.82
N GLU A 73 -1.42 5.67 -8.06
CA GLU A 73 -2.29 6.68 -8.63
C GLU A 73 -3.69 6.52 -8.08
N GLY A 74 -4.47 7.57 -8.13
CA GLY A 74 -5.86 7.53 -7.72
C GLY A 74 -6.10 7.36 -6.24
N SER A 75 -5.18 7.86 -5.42
CA SER A 75 -5.29 7.70 -3.96
C SER A 75 -6.50 8.44 -3.42
N ARG A 76 -7.28 7.76 -2.61
CA ARG A 76 -8.45 8.32 -1.94
C ARG A 76 -8.43 7.92 -0.47
N VAL A 77 -8.67 8.88 0.40
CA VAL A 77 -8.70 8.65 1.83
C VAL A 77 -10.13 8.60 2.32
N VAL A 78 -10.41 7.61 3.16
CA VAL A 78 -11.67 7.54 3.89
C VAL A 78 -11.33 7.61 5.38
N MET A 79 -11.77 8.66 6.04
CA MET A 79 -11.48 8.83 7.47
C MET A 79 -12.57 8.17 8.28
N LEU A 80 -12.17 7.39 9.28
CA LEU A 80 -13.09 6.65 10.16
C LEU A 80 -12.67 6.92 11.61
N GLY A 81 -12.71 8.19 12.03
CA GLY A 81 -12.25 8.57 13.36
C GLY A 81 -10.75 8.44 13.49
N GLU A 82 -10.29 7.60 14.39
CA GLU A 82 -8.87 7.36 14.61
C GLU A 82 -8.32 6.27 13.69
N THR A 83 -9.11 5.87 12.72
CA THR A 83 -8.72 4.91 11.70
C THR A 83 -8.91 5.57 10.34
N ALA A 84 -8.06 5.27 9.40
CA ALA A 84 -8.18 5.80 8.05
C ALA A 84 -7.86 4.71 7.06
N MET A 85 -8.51 4.78 5.91
CA MET A 85 -8.33 3.83 4.84
C MET A 85 -7.92 4.58 3.59
N VAL A 86 -6.89 4.10 2.91
CA VAL A 86 -6.48 4.66 1.63
C VAL A 86 -6.69 3.61 0.55
N LEU A 87 -7.40 3.99 -0.48
CA LEU A 87 -7.58 3.17 -1.67
C LEU A 87 -6.71 3.77 -2.77
N CYS A 88 -5.94 2.95 -3.45
CA CYS A 88 -5.13 3.43 -4.56
C CYS A 88 -4.90 2.30 -5.54
N TYR A 89 -4.40 2.66 -6.72
CA TYR A 89 -3.96 1.69 -7.70
C TYR A 89 -2.45 1.66 -7.71
N GLU A 90 -1.89 0.47 -7.77
CA GLU A 90 -0.45 0.26 -7.82
C GLU A 90 -0.05 -0.16 -9.23
N ARG A 91 0.86 0.59 -9.83
CA ARG A 91 1.49 0.16 -11.07
C ARG A 91 2.78 -0.53 -10.69
N VAL A 92 2.82 -1.82 -10.89
CA VAL A 92 3.95 -2.64 -10.51
C VAL A 92 4.72 -2.96 -11.78
N THR A 93 5.99 -2.63 -11.81
CA THR A 93 6.82 -2.79 -13.00
C THR A 93 8.05 -3.60 -12.67
N ASP A 94 8.34 -4.60 -13.49
CA ASP A 94 9.56 -5.36 -13.41
C ASP A 94 10.68 -4.49 -14.00
N PRO A 95 11.72 -4.15 -13.24
CA PRO A 95 12.76 -3.27 -13.74
C PRO A 95 13.59 -3.88 -14.87
N GLU A 96 13.64 -5.19 -14.97
CA GLU A 96 14.44 -5.84 -16.02
C GLU A 96 13.69 -5.91 -17.33
N THR A 97 12.43 -6.27 -17.31
CA THR A 97 11.68 -6.49 -18.53
C THR A 97 10.81 -5.33 -18.92
N GLY A 98 10.51 -4.43 -17.97
CA GLY A 98 9.56 -3.34 -18.19
C GLY A 98 8.13 -3.80 -18.18
N SER A 99 7.87 -5.09 -18.01
CA SER A 99 6.53 -5.59 -17.98
C SER A 99 5.88 -5.22 -16.66
N GLY A 100 4.57 -5.02 -16.69
CA GLY A 100 3.91 -4.51 -15.50
C GLY A 100 2.47 -4.97 -15.38
N ALA A 101 1.92 -4.67 -14.22
CA ALA A 101 0.54 -4.99 -13.90
C ALA A 101 -0.02 -3.87 -13.04
N VAL A 102 -1.34 -3.78 -13.01
CA VAL A 102 -2.02 -2.83 -12.15
C VAL A 102 -2.77 -3.62 -11.09
N LEU A 103 -2.58 -3.21 -9.85
CA LEU A 103 -3.25 -3.81 -8.71
C LEU A 103 -4.14 -2.76 -8.05
N ALA A 104 -5.19 -3.22 -7.42
CA ALA A 104 -5.97 -2.36 -6.53
C ALA A 104 -5.51 -2.63 -5.12
N ALA A 105 -5.29 -1.58 -4.35
CA ALA A 105 -4.76 -1.72 -2.99
C ALA A 105 -5.61 -0.97 -1.99
N THR A 106 -5.70 -1.56 -0.80
CA THR A 106 -6.31 -0.92 0.36
C THR A 106 -5.30 -0.93 1.48
N ASN A 107 -5.04 0.23 2.03
CA ASN A 107 -4.12 0.39 3.17
C ASN A 107 -4.88 1.03 4.31
N VAL A 108 -4.84 0.41 5.48
CA VAL A 108 -5.57 0.90 6.65
C VAL A 108 -4.57 1.35 7.70
N PHE A 109 -4.82 2.53 8.24
CA PHE A 109 -3.94 3.17 9.21
C PHE A 109 -4.70 3.46 10.48
N VAL A 110 -4.01 3.38 11.61
CA VAL A 110 -4.54 3.82 12.89
C VAL A 110 -3.55 4.78 13.53
N ARG A 111 -4.04 5.60 14.45
CA ARG A 111 -3.14 6.46 15.22
C ARG A 111 -2.56 5.68 16.39
N GLU A 112 -1.24 5.70 16.46
CA GLU A 112 -0.50 5.11 17.56
C GLU A 112 0.55 6.08 17.99
N ALA A 113 0.53 6.49 19.24
CA ALA A 113 1.49 7.46 19.76
C ALA A 113 1.56 8.73 18.90
N GLY A 114 0.41 9.18 18.43
CA GLY A 114 0.31 10.41 17.65
C GLY A 114 0.67 10.28 16.18
N GLU A 115 1.00 9.09 15.72
CA GLU A 115 1.38 8.89 14.31
C GLU A 115 0.47 7.89 13.65
N TRP A 116 0.27 8.08 12.35
CA TRP A 116 -0.51 7.14 11.57
C TRP A 116 0.36 5.93 11.25
N ARG A 117 -0.10 4.74 11.68
CA ARG A 117 0.63 3.50 11.47
C ARG A 117 -0.22 2.52 10.69
N LEU A 118 0.42 1.77 9.83
CA LEU A 118 -0.24 0.82 8.96
C LEU A 118 -0.65 -0.41 9.77
N VAL A 119 -1.90 -0.83 9.64
CA VAL A 119 -2.38 -2.07 10.26
C VAL A 119 -2.80 -3.10 9.24
N HIS A 120 -3.02 -2.67 7.99
CA HIS A 120 -3.46 -3.61 6.97
C HIS A 120 -3.05 -3.12 5.60
N HIS A 121 -2.56 -4.05 4.80
CA HIS A 121 -2.27 -3.83 3.39
C HIS A 121 -2.80 -5.03 2.63
N HIS A 122 -3.53 -4.79 1.58
CA HIS A 122 -4.00 -5.84 0.69
C HIS A 122 -3.99 -5.29 -0.73
N ALA A 123 -3.28 -5.97 -1.60
CA ALA A 123 -3.25 -5.60 -3.01
C ALA A 123 -3.58 -6.83 -3.83
N SER A 124 -4.35 -6.64 -4.89
CA SER A 124 -4.72 -7.74 -5.75
C SER A 124 -4.80 -7.27 -7.20
N ALA A 125 -4.49 -8.17 -8.10
CA ALA A 125 -4.54 -7.89 -9.52
C ALA A 125 -5.97 -7.57 -9.93
N ILE A 126 -6.11 -6.60 -10.81
CA ILE A 126 -7.40 -6.32 -11.44
C ILE A 126 -7.27 -6.67 -12.92
N GLY A 127 -8.38 -7.00 -13.52
CA GLY A 127 -8.37 -7.38 -14.91
C GLY A 127 -7.87 -6.23 -15.76
N ARG A 128 -8.47 -5.07 -15.57
CA ARG A 128 -8.07 -3.93 -16.33
C ARG A 128 -8.82 -2.71 -15.84
N ILE A 129 -8.14 -1.58 -15.88
CA ILE A 129 -8.80 -0.31 -15.62
C ILE A 129 -9.18 0.27 -16.97
N VAL A 130 -10.45 0.58 -17.15
CA VAL A 130 -10.90 1.27 -18.32
C VAL A 130 -10.77 2.76 -18.06
N THR A 131 -9.87 3.38 -18.81
CA THR A 131 -9.61 4.79 -18.61
C THR A 131 -10.04 5.64 -19.78
N ASP A 132 -10.83 5.12 -20.66
CA ASP A 132 -11.32 5.85 -21.80
C ASP A 132 -12.19 7.00 -21.33
N THR A 133 -11.72 8.18 -21.49
CA THR A 133 -12.45 9.34 -21.05
C THR A 133 -13.70 9.60 -21.83
N LYS A 134 -13.80 9.07 -23.02
CA LYS A 134 -15.01 9.27 -23.81
C LYS A 134 -16.12 8.41 -23.34
N ASN A 135 -15.79 7.19 -22.94
CA ASN A 135 -16.79 6.23 -22.54
C ASN A 135 -16.64 5.81 -21.13
N ASN A 136 -16.18 6.71 -20.34
CA ASN A 136 -15.83 6.40 -19.01
C ASN A 136 -16.98 6.21 -18.09
N ALA A 137 -18.12 5.93 -18.66
CA ALA A 137 -19.32 5.79 -17.90
C ALA A 137 -19.23 4.69 -16.87
N HIS A 138 -18.41 3.73 -17.08
CA HIS A 138 -18.31 2.64 -16.13
C HIS A 138 -16.98 1.97 -16.25
N ARG A 139 -16.69 1.21 -15.25
CA ARG A 139 -15.48 0.48 -15.17
C ARG A 139 -15.76 -0.86 -14.67
N THR A 140 -15.10 -1.82 -15.20
CA THR A 140 -15.20 -3.17 -14.71
C THR A 140 -13.88 -3.54 -14.11
N LEU A 141 -13.89 -3.86 -12.87
CA LEU A 141 -12.67 -4.14 -12.14
C LEU A 141 -12.58 -5.54 -11.63
N ASN A 142 -13.47 -6.40 -11.96
CA ASN A 142 -13.42 -7.76 -11.45
C ASN A 142 -12.76 -8.72 -12.37
#